data_354c0de99c6c3cd5f72d4ff1da7306e1
#
_entry.id   354c0de99c6c3cd5f72d4ff1da7306e1
#
_cell.length_a   1.000
_cell.length_b   1.000
_cell.length_c   1.000
_cell.angle_alpha   90.00
_cell.angle_beta   90.00
_cell.angle_gamma   90.00
#
_symmetry.space_group_name_H-M   'P 1'
#
loop_
_entity.id
_entity.type
_entity.pdbx_description
1 polymer ?
#
loop_
_entity_poly.entity_id
_entity_poly.type
_entity_poly.pdbx_seq_one_letter_code
_entity_poly.pdbx_strand_id
1 'polypeptide(L)'
;MRNSDIFATDLSQLPGCTLSKHTIHTGDAPPQRQRTYQHSPAARREIERQTADMLANDIIEPSESVWQAPVVLIKKKTGDTRMCIDYRRLNSVTKQISFTLPIYKKLLIHVRKANQLFLH
;
A
#
# COMPACT_ATOMS: atom_id res chain seq x y z
N MET A 1 -3.15 12.03 25.97
CA MET A 1 -2.75 10.66 25.53
C MET A 1 -1.24 10.66 25.27
N ARG A 2 -0.48 9.70 25.81
CA ARG A 2 0.99 9.70 25.72
C ARG A 2 1.57 9.38 24.33
N ASN A 3 0.79 8.92 23.37
CA ASN A 3 1.25 8.44 22.07
C ASN A 3 0.31 8.91 20.93
N SER A 4 -0.21 10.13 21.02
CA SER A 4 -1.06 10.71 19.96
C SER A 4 -0.31 10.95 18.66
N ASP A 5 1.00 11.08 18.74
CA ASP A 5 1.94 11.32 17.64
C ASP A 5 2.13 10.13 16.69
N ILE A 6 1.76 8.91 17.14
CA ILE A 6 1.84 7.69 16.31
C ILE A 6 0.55 7.41 15.53
N PHE A 7 -0.51 8.18 15.76
CA PHE A 7 -1.79 8.03 15.05
C PHE A 7 -1.97 9.18 14.07
N ALA A 8 -1.93 8.87 12.77
CA ALA A 8 -2.26 9.83 11.73
C ALA A 8 -3.77 9.90 11.53
N THR A 9 -4.33 11.09 11.58
CA THR A 9 -5.73 11.37 11.25
C THR A 9 -5.91 11.81 9.81
N ASP A 10 -4.81 12.22 9.16
CA ASP A 10 -4.75 12.67 7.77
C ASP A 10 -3.54 12.05 7.05
N LEU A 11 -3.62 11.93 5.72
CA LEU A 11 -2.53 11.42 4.87
C LEU A 11 -1.26 12.26 4.99
N SER A 12 -1.39 13.57 5.16
CA SER A 12 -0.26 14.50 5.32
C SER A 12 0.56 14.25 6.60
N GLN A 13 -0.01 13.54 7.58
CA GLN A 13 0.62 13.24 8.87
C GLN A 13 1.33 11.87 8.89
N LEU A 14 1.33 11.13 7.77
CA LEU A 14 2.01 9.84 7.69
C LEU A 14 3.51 10.05 7.45
N PRO A 15 4.38 9.93 8.48
CA PRO A 15 5.80 9.96 8.26
C PRO A 15 6.22 8.69 7.51
N GLY A 16 7.01 8.85 6.44
CA GLY A 16 7.65 7.70 5.80
C GLY A 16 8.55 6.94 6.79
N CYS A 17 8.72 5.64 6.60
CA CYS A 17 9.67 4.86 7.38
C CYS A 17 11.11 5.16 6.92
N THR A 18 11.93 5.73 7.81
CA THR A 18 13.33 6.04 7.53
C THR A 18 14.30 4.92 7.96
N LEU A 19 13.82 3.95 8.76
CA LEU A 19 14.64 2.88 9.34
C LEU A 19 15.08 1.83 8.32
N SER A 20 14.25 1.53 7.33
CA SER A 20 14.57 0.56 6.28
C SER A 20 13.79 0.85 5.01
N LYS A 21 14.41 0.53 3.85
CA LYS A 21 13.73 0.57 2.55
C LYS A 21 13.32 -0.85 2.15
N HIS A 22 12.08 -1.01 1.73
CA HIS A 22 11.62 -2.28 1.17
C HIS A 22 12.20 -2.47 -0.23
N THR A 23 12.86 -3.60 -0.47
CA THR A 23 13.42 -3.96 -1.78
C THR A 23 12.63 -5.12 -2.37
N ILE A 24 12.25 -5.00 -3.64
CA ILE A 24 11.56 -6.05 -4.38
C ILE A 24 12.60 -6.82 -5.20
N HIS A 25 12.87 -8.07 -4.82
CA HIS A 25 13.84 -8.93 -5.48
C HIS A 25 13.18 -9.75 -6.58
N THR A 26 13.44 -9.42 -7.82
CA THR A 26 12.92 -10.13 -9.01
C THR A 26 13.94 -11.10 -9.64
N GLY A 27 15.17 -11.16 -9.08
CA GLY A 27 16.26 -11.96 -9.68
C GLY A 27 16.57 -11.49 -11.09
N ASP A 28 16.79 -12.45 -11.99
CA ASP A 28 17.10 -12.19 -13.40
C ASP A 28 15.85 -12.10 -14.30
N ALA A 29 14.67 -11.94 -13.69
CA ALA A 29 13.44 -11.82 -14.46
C ALA A 29 13.43 -10.52 -15.29
N PRO A 30 13.13 -10.58 -16.60
CA PRO A 30 13.05 -9.40 -17.43
C PRO A 30 11.93 -8.48 -16.97
N PRO A 31 12.12 -7.14 -17.10
CA PRO A 31 11.08 -6.17 -16.76
C PRO A 31 9.79 -6.44 -17.52
N GLN A 32 8.68 -6.38 -16.82
CA GLN A 32 7.37 -6.66 -17.38
C GLN A 32 6.59 -5.38 -17.62
N ARG A 33 6.22 -5.15 -18.89
CA ARG A 33 5.33 -4.07 -19.28
C ARG A 33 3.94 -4.64 -19.53
N GLN A 34 2.98 -4.28 -18.69
CA GLN A 34 1.60 -4.66 -18.87
C GLN A 34 0.84 -3.53 -19.57
N ARG A 35 -0.08 -3.89 -20.49
CA ARG A 35 -0.98 -2.90 -21.08
C ARG A 35 -1.90 -2.33 -20.00
N THR A 36 -2.09 -1.03 -20.06
CA THR A 36 -3.10 -0.35 -19.24
C THR A 36 -4.50 -0.80 -19.65
N TYR A 37 -5.40 -0.91 -18.68
CA TYR A 37 -6.81 -1.16 -18.96
C TYR A 37 -7.44 0.08 -19.59
N GLN A 38 -8.43 -0.14 -20.45
CA GLN A 38 -9.25 0.97 -20.96
C GLN A 38 -10.21 1.41 -19.85
N HIS A 39 -10.17 2.69 -19.55
CA HIS A 39 -11.04 3.31 -18.56
C HIS A 39 -12.03 4.25 -19.22
N SER A 40 -13.24 4.34 -18.69
CA SER A 40 -14.21 5.36 -19.09
C SER A 40 -13.67 6.77 -18.76
N PRO A 41 -14.16 7.83 -19.40
CA PRO A 41 -13.73 9.20 -19.09
C PRO A 41 -13.93 9.57 -17.60
N ALA A 42 -14.97 9.10 -16.96
CA ALA A 42 -15.22 9.32 -15.54
C ALA A 42 -14.18 8.59 -14.67
N ALA A 43 -13.83 7.35 -15.02
CA ALA A 43 -12.81 6.58 -14.32
C ALA A 43 -11.41 7.20 -14.47
N ARG A 44 -11.09 7.76 -15.65
CA ARG A 44 -9.81 8.47 -15.84
C ARG A 44 -9.69 9.69 -14.93
N ARG A 45 -10.72 10.53 -14.87
CA ARG A 45 -10.75 11.69 -13.97
C ARG A 45 -10.54 11.29 -12.51
N GLU A 46 -11.13 10.18 -12.08
CA GLU A 46 -10.97 9.68 -10.72
C GLU A 46 -9.54 9.17 -10.46
N ILE A 47 -8.92 8.48 -11.42
CA ILE A 47 -7.51 8.07 -11.33
C ILE A 47 -6.61 9.29 -11.25
N GLU A 48 -6.81 10.27 -12.13
CA GLU A 48 -6.03 11.52 -12.14
C GLU A 48 -6.14 12.27 -10.80
N ARG A 49 -7.35 12.38 -10.26
CA ARG A 49 -7.59 13.02 -8.96
C ARG A 49 -6.84 12.29 -7.83
N GLN A 50 -7.00 10.96 -7.71
CA GLN A 50 -6.32 10.18 -6.66
C GLN A 50 -4.80 10.19 -6.83
N THR A 51 -4.30 10.19 -8.07
CA THR A 51 -2.86 10.30 -8.35
C THR A 51 -2.32 11.67 -7.92
N ALA A 52 -3.04 12.76 -8.22
CA ALA A 52 -2.65 14.09 -7.79
C ALA A 52 -2.64 14.21 -6.25
N ASP A 53 -3.65 13.66 -5.58
CA ASP A 53 -3.71 13.65 -4.12
C ASP A 53 -2.52 12.88 -3.50
N MET A 54 -2.15 11.72 -4.06
CA MET A 54 -1.01 10.94 -3.57
C MET A 54 0.33 11.63 -3.84
N LEU A 55 0.46 12.29 -4.99
CA LEU A 55 1.67 13.04 -5.32
C LEU A 55 1.84 14.26 -4.40
N ALA A 56 0.76 14.99 -4.12
CA ALA A 56 0.77 16.14 -3.23
C ALA A 56 1.11 15.78 -1.76
N ASN A 57 0.89 14.53 -1.36
CA ASN A 57 1.19 14.01 -0.02
C ASN A 57 2.46 13.12 0.01
N ASP A 58 3.33 13.19 -1.00
CA ASP A 58 4.59 12.43 -1.09
C ASP A 58 4.43 10.90 -0.93
N ILE A 59 3.24 10.37 -1.27
CA ILE A 59 2.97 8.92 -1.23
C ILE A 59 3.54 8.24 -2.47
N ILE A 60 3.57 8.95 -3.60
CA ILE A 60 4.13 8.49 -4.86
C ILE A 60 5.05 9.56 -5.43
N GLU A 61 5.95 9.14 -6.33
CA GLU A 61 6.86 10.01 -7.08
C GLU A 61 6.79 9.69 -8.58
N PRO A 62 7.12 10.65 -9.48
CA PRO A 62 7.32 10.37 -10.89
C PRO A 62 8.46 9.37 -11.08
N SER A 63 8.31 8.40 -11.98
CA SER A 63 9.32 7.36 -12.20
C SER A 63 9.44 6.99 -13.67
N GLU A 64 10.67 6.73 -14.10
CA GLU A 64 11.01 6.19 -15.43
C GLU A 64 11.24 4.66 -15.39
N SER A 65 10.60 3.96 -14.47
CA SER A 65 10.75 2.53 -14.30
C SER A 65 10.39 1.75 -15.57
N VAL A 66 11.19 0.75 -15.87
CA VAL A 66 10.91 -0.22 -16.95
C VAL A 66 9.82 -1.23 -16.56
N TRP A 67 9.45 -1.28 -15.29
CA TRP A 67 8.34 -2.09 -14.78
C TRP A 67 7.04 -1.31 -14.85
N GLN A 68 6.00 -1.92 -15.40
CA GLN A 68 4.69 -1.27 -15.55
C GLN A 68 3.58 -2.22 -15.12
N ALA A 69 2.72 -1.75 -14.21
CA ALA A 69 1.53 -2.45 -13.77
C ALA A 69 0.27 -1.60 -14.04
N PRO A 70 -0.85 -2.21 -14.46
CA PRO A 70 -2.07 -1.47 -14.75
C PRO A 70 -2.81 -1.07 -13.48
N VAL A 71 -3.52 0.05 -13.57
CA VAL A 71 -4.41 0.55 -12.53
C VAL A 71 -5.81 -0.03 -12.72
N VAL A 72 -6.47 -0.40 -11.62
CA VAL A 72 -7.84 -0.90 -11.56
C VAL A 72 -8.63 -0.08 -10.55
N LEU A 73 -9.84 0.32 -10.90
CA LEU A 73 -10.78 0.97 -9.99
C LEU A 73 -11.79 -0.04 -9.45
N ILE A 74 -11.92 -0.11 -8.14
CA ILE A 74 -12.87 -0.99 -7.45
C ILE A 74 -13.84 -0.15 -6.64
N LYS A 75 -15.13 -0.36 -6.85
CA LYS A 75 -16.17 0.28 -6.02
C LYS A 75 -16.22 -0.38 -4.64
N LYS A 76 -16.15 0.42 -3.60
CA LYS A 76 -16.39 -0.02 -2.22
C LYS A 76 -17.89 -0.22 -1.99
N LYS A 77 -18.25 -0.99 -0.96
CA LYS A 77 -19.65 -1.13 -0.50
C LYS A 77 -20.28 0.21 -0.07
N THR A 78 -19.46 1.16 0.35
CA THR A 78 -19.84 2.54 0.72
C THR A 78 -20.17 3.43 -0.48
N GLY A 79 -19.94 2.97 -1.72
CA GLY A 79 -20.12 3.77 -2.94
C GLY A 79 -18.84 4.45 -3.43
N ASP A 80 -17.84 4.61 -2.58
CA ASP A 80 -16.55 5.21 -2.94
C ASP A 80 -15.78 4.34 -3.94
N THR A 81 -14.85 4.95 -4.66
CA THR A 81 -13.96 4.25 -5.59
C THR A 81 -12.56 4.14 -5.00
N ARG A 82 -12.02 2.92 -5.01
CA ARG A 82 -10.66 2.61 -4.59
C ARG A 82 -9.79 2.36 -5.82
N MET A 83 -8.68 3.07 -5.93
CA MET A 83 -7.65 2.77 -6.91
C MET A 83 -6.75 1.64 -6.40
N CYS A 84 -6.51 0.65 -7.22
CA CYS A 84 -5.65 -0.49 -6.96
C CYS A 84 -4.67 -0.66 -8.13
N ILE A 85 -3.48 -1.20 -7.83
CA ILE A 85 -2.49 -1.53 -8.86
C ILE A 85 -2.43 -3.05 -8.98
N ASP A 86 -2.49 -3.56 -10.21
CA ASP A 86 -2.44 -5.00 -10.47
C ASP A 86 -1.00 -5.51 -10.51
N TYR A 87 -0.47 -5.85 -9.36
CA TYR A 87 0.88 -6.40 -9.21
C TYR A 87 0.97 -7.92 -9.39
N ARG A 88 -0.08 -8.62 -9.85
CA ARG A 88 -0.07 -10.09 -9.96
C ARG A 88 1.12 -10.62 -10.77
N ARG A 89 1.46 -10.00 -11.89
CA ARG A 89 2.61 -10.39 -12.70
C ARG A 89 3.94 -10.09 -12.02
N LEU A 90 4.09 -8.94 -11.39
CA LEU A 90 5.28 -8.62 -10.60
C LEU A 90 5.45 -9.62 -9.46
N ASN A 91 4.37 -9.91 -8.73
CA ASN A 91 4.37 -10.85 -7.61
C ASN A 91 4.76 -12.28 -8.05
N SER A 92 4.44 -12.70 -9.29
CA SER A 92 4.80 -14.03 -9.79
C SER A 92 6.30 -14.23 -10.01
N VAL A 93 7.06 -13.15 -10.19
CA VAL A 93 8.52 -13.17 -10.37
C VAL A 93 9.28 -12.64 -9.15
N THR A 94 8.58 -12.11 -8.16
CA THR A 94 9.19 -11.62 -6.92
C THR A 94 9.56 -12.79 -6.01
N LYS A 95 10.80 -12.82 -5.54
CA LYS A 95 11.25 -13.79 -4.54
C LYS A 95 10.55 -13.50 -3.21
N GLN A 96 9.73 -14.43 -2.76
CA GLN A 96 9.04 -14.30 -1.48
C GLN A 96 10.02 -14.49 -0.33
N ILE A 97 10.08 -13.51 0.56
CA ILE A 97 10.79 -13.64 1.83
C ILE A 97 9.78 -14.23 2.82
N SER A 98 10.02 -15.47 3.24
CA SER A 98 9.19 -16.12 4.25
C SER A 98 9.61 -15.62 5.64
N PHE A 99 8.73 -14.85 6.28
CA PHE A 99 8.90 -14.45 7.67
C PHE A 99 7.83 -15.12 8.54
N THR A 100 8.26 -15.90 9.50
CA THR A 100 7.34 -16.57 10.43
C THR A 100 6.84 -15.57 11.46
N LEU A 101 5.64 -15.07 11.28
CA LEU A 101 4.98 -14.26 12.29
C LEU A 101 4.65 -15.14 13.52
N PRO A 102 4.89 -14.65 14.75
CA PRO A 102 4.44 -15.34 15.95
C PRO A 102 2.92 -15.54 15.90
N ILE A 103 2.45 -16.73 16.31
CA ILE A 103 1.02 -17.08 16.28
C ILE A 103 0.26 -15.98 17.03
N TYR A 104 -0.61 -15.32 16.33
CA TYR A 104 -1.36 -14.15 16.78
C TYR A 104 -2.17 -14.41 18.07
N LYS A 105 -2.58 -15.67 18.35
CA LYS A 105 -3.14 -16.09 19.65
C LYS A 105 -2.17 -15.85 20.83
N LYS A 106 -0.87 -16.06 20.64
CA LYS A 106 0.13 -15.77 21.69
C LYS A 106 0.32 -14.26 21.89
N LEU A 107 0.26 -13.48 20.81
CA LEU A 107 0.33 -12.02 20.88
C LEU A 107 -0.88 -11.45 21.66
N LEU A 108 -2.10 -11.93 21.37
CA LEU A 108 -3.30 -11.51 22.08
C LEU A 108 -3.28 -11.88 23.58
N ILE A 109 -2.68 -13.01 23.95
CA ILE A 109 -2.51 -13.40 25.35
C ILE A 109 -1.53 -12.44 26.07
N HIS A 110 -0.46 -12.02 25.42
CA HIS A 110 0.48 -11.03 25.98
C HIS A 110 -0.15 -9.66 26.12
N VAL A 111 -0.92 -9.21 25.12
CA VAL A 111 -1.65 -7.93 25.15
C VAL A 111 -2.75 -7.95 26.23
N ARG A 112 -3.41 -9.09 26.42
CA ARG A 112 -4.44 -9.26 27.46
C ARG A 112 -3.88 -9.28 28.89
N LYS A 113 -2.63 -9.70 29.07
CA LYS A 113 -1.90 -9.64 30.37
C LYS A 113 -1.35 -8.23 30.67
N ALA A 114 -1.11 -7.43 29.65
CA ALA A 114 -0.78 -6.01 29.81
C ALA A 114 -2.07 -5.22 29.96
N ASN A 115 -2.59 -5.12 31.18
CA ASN A 115 -3.86 -4.44 31.55
C ASN A 115 -3.95 -2.95 31.16
N GLN A 116 -3.18 -2.46 30.22
CA GLN A 116 -3.11 -1.05 29.84
C GLN A 116 -3.55 -0.73 28.42
N LEU A 117 -4.01 -1.69 27.61
CA LEU A 117 -4.29 -1.45 26.19
C LEU A 117 -5.78 -1.29 25.81
N PHE A 118 -6.72 -1.51 26.73
CA PHE A 118 -8.14 -1.41 26.43
C PHE A 118 -8.96 -0.82 27.61
N LEU A 119 -8.67 0.41 27.97
CA LEU A 119 -9.59 1.26 28.71
C LEU A 119 -9.48 2.69 28.19
N HIS A 120 -10.21 2.95 27.15
CA HIS A 120 -11.06 4.14 26.92
C HIS A 120 -11.69 4.04 25.54
#